data_d74627bc6d4a935e7abbbcdd48a4e51a
#
_entry.id   d74627bc6d4a935e7abbbcdd48a4e51a
#
_cell.length_a   1.000
_cell.length_b   1.000
_cell.length_c   1.000
_cell.angle_alpha   90.00
_cell.angle_beta   90.00
_cell.angle_gamma   90.00
#
_symmetry.space_group_name_H-M   'P 1'
#
loop_
_entity.id
_entity.type
_entity.pdbx_description
1 polymer ?
#
loop_
_entity_poly.entity_id
_entity_poly.type
_entity_poly.pdbx_seq_one_letter_code
_entity_poly.pdbx_strand_id
1 'polypeptide(L)'
;RGVGAYAAVRKQFKVPIGRFEGISEVLARIAGTTYVMNAARGFTTAALDSGEEPSVASAIIKYHLTEQMRVIVNDAMDILGGRGISMGPKNFIGRGYQALPIAITVEGANILTRNLIIFGQGAIRCHPFLFREMETAAANDIAGFDAALRGHASLAMSNASRSLFHGLTGGRLLDAPQHGIRGHFYRQFARMSLAFAVATEMTLLSLGGGLKRKESISGRLGDVLSLLYLGSAVLKHHYDHNSPDDELPLLEWACQDLLYKIQLRLHEVFDNFPNRLVARLTRTLTFPTGKPYRRPSDDLGREVAGIVMEPGAVRDRLTEGVYIPADHNEAIAQLDDALEKSAVARPALRKLGTAMKAGTLPHGDPEDHVDAGVSAGIISQQEAEHIMLAIAARKLVIQVDDFLPEYLTKERNTWGQNNPDGAASQSM
;
A
#
# COMPACT_ATOMS: atom_id res chain seq x y z
N ARG A 1 -5.40 4.40 9.70
CA ARG A 1 -5.63 5.20 10.91
C ARG A 1 -6.32 4.37 12.00
N GLY A 2 -7.58 3.97 11.83
CA GLY A 2 -8.36 3.28 12.87
C GLY A 2 -7.76 1.96 13.35
N VAL A 3 -7.25 1.14 12.44
CA VAL A 3 -6.66 -0.19 12.77
C VAL A 3 -5.35 -0.04 13.56
N GLY A 4 -4.51 0.93 13.21
CA GLY A 4 -3.30 1.25 13.97
C GLY A 4 -3.62 1.70 15.41
N ALA A 5 -4.62 2.59 15.56
CA ALA A 5 -5.11 3.01 16.87
C ALA A 5 -5.66 1.82 17.68
N TYR A 6 -6.48 0.97 17.06
CA TYR A 6 -6.98 -0.24 17.70
C TYR A 6 -5.87 -1.16 18.19
N ALA A 7 -4.87 -1.43 17.33
CA ALA A 7 -3.75 -2.30 17.68
C ALA A 7 -2.86 -1.72 18.80
N ALA A 8 -2.81 -0.39 18.93
CA ALA A 8 -2.08 0.29 19.99
C ALA A 8 -2.80 0.22 21.35
N VAL A 9 -4.16 0.28 21.34
CA VAL A 9 -4.93 0.35 22.59
C VAL A 9 -5.42 -1.00 23.09
N ARG A 10 -5.76 -1.95 22.18
CA ARG A 10 -6.19 -3.29 22.58
C ARG A 10 -5.03 -4.08 23.14
N LYS A 11 -5.24 -4.63 24.34
CA LYS A 11 -4.24 -5.47 25.00
C LYS A 11 -4.66 -6.94 24.98
N GLN A 12 -3.68 -7.82 24.80
CA GLN A 12 -3.72 -9.24 25.08
C GLN A 12 -2.46 -9.61 25.84
N PHE A 13 -2.54 -10.53 26.79
CA PHE A 13 -1.41 -10.86 27.67
C PHE A 13 -0.75 -9.62 28.29
N LYS A 14 -1.55 -8.60 28.64
CA LYS A 14 -1.13 -7.31 29.22
C LYS A 14 -0.28 -6.42 28.28
N VAL A 15 -0.19 -6.77 27.00
CA VAL A 15 0.60 -6.05 25.98
C VAL A 15 -0.32 -5.58 24.85
N PRO A 16 -0.15 -4.35 24.31
CA PRO A 16 -0.83 -3.93 23.10
C PRO A 16 -0.60 -4.94 21.96
N ILE A 17 -1.67 -5.32 21.25
CA ILE A 17 -1.57 -6.37 20.21
C ILE A 17 -0.64 -5.99 19.07
N GLY A 18 -0.51 -4.70 18.76
CA GLY A 18 0.38 -4.21 17.72
C GLY A 18 1.88 -4.42 18.00
N ARG A 19 2.23 -4.85 19.23
CA ARG A 19 3.61 -5.23 19.59
C ARG A 19 3.94 -6.69 19.31
N PHE A 20 2.96 -7.52 18.98
CA PHE A 20 3.22 -8.88 18.51
C PHE A 20 3.73 -8.82 17.07
N GLU A 21 4.81 -9.52 16.77
CA GLU A 21 5.49 -9.47 15.45
C GLU A 21 4.53 -9.77 14.29
N GLY A 22 3.65 -10.76 14.43
CA GLY A 22 2.66 -11.09 13.41
C GLY A 22 1.65 -9.97 13.15
N ILE A 23 1.33 -9.16 14.15
CA ILE A 23 0.45 -7.98 13.98
C ILE A 23 1.24 -6.80 13.42
N SER A 24 2.47 -6.58 13.89
CA SER A 24 3.30 -5.47 13.39
C SER A 24 3.68 -5.64 11.92
N GLU A 25 3.91 -6.87 11.44
CA GLU A 25 4.12 -7.17 10.02
C GLU A 25 2.91 -6.74 9.16
N VAL A 26 1.70 -7.06 9.62
CA VAL A 26 0.46 -6.66 8.93
C VAL A 26 0.26 -5.15 8.96
N LEU A 27 0.50 -4.50 10.10
CA LEU A 27 0.43 -3.04 10.23
C LEU A 27 1.45 -2.33 9.33
N ALA A 28 2.67 -2.85 9.22
CA ALA A 28 3.70 -2.33 8.31
C ALA A 28 3.24 -2.40 6.84
N ARG A 29 2.63 -3.51 6.45
CA ARG A 29 2.05 -3.67 5.11
C ARG A 29 0.91 -2.68 4.86
N ILE A 30 0.01 -2.50 5.83
CA ILE A 30 -1.06 -1.48 5.74
C ILE A 30 -0.46 -0.08 5.57
N ALA A 31 0.47 0.31 6.44
CA ALA A 31 1.04 1.66 6.45
C ALA A 31 1.87 1.94 5.18
N GLY A 32 2.79 1.04 4.83
CA GLY A 32 3.64 1.20 3.64
C GLY A 32 2.83 1.18 2.34
N THR A 33 1.82 0.30 2.25
CA THR A 33 0.93 0.28 1.07
C THR A 33 0.06 1.54 1.00
N THR A 34 -0.43 2.06 2.14
CA THR A 34 -1.16 3.34 2.18
C THR A 34 -0.29 4.49 1.70
N TYR A 35 0.99 4.52 2.07
CA TYR A 35 1.95 5.52 1.59
C TYR A 35 2.11 5.47 0.07
N VAL A 36 2.26 4.26 -0.50
CA VAL A 36 2.31 4.06 -1.97
C VAL A 36 1.03 4.54 -2.65
N MET A 37 -0.14 4.19 -2.10
CA MET A 37 -1.44 4.58 -2.66
C MET A 37 -1.64 6.10 -2.65
N ASN A 38 -1.31 6.78 -1.55
CA ASN A 38 -1.40 8.23 -1.45
C ASN A 38 -0.47 8.93 -2.44
N ALA A 39 0.78 8.49 -2.52
CA ALA A 39 1.76 9.01 -3.47
C ALA A 39 1.26 8.86 -4.92
N ALA A 40 0.77 7.68 -5.28
CA ALA A 40 0.29 7.41 -6.62
C ALA A 40 -0.98 8.21 -6.97
N ARG A 41 -1.92 8.33 -6.02
CA ARG A 41 -3.11 9.16 -6.18
C ARG A 41 -2.73 10.62 -6.42
N GLY A 42 -1.91 11.20 -5.53
CA GLY A 42 -1.48 12.59 -5.63
C GLY A 42 -0.74 12.88 -6.94
N PHE A 43 0.18 12.00 -7.35
CA PHE A 43 0.93 12.15 -8.60
C PHE A 43 0.01 12.13 -9.84
N THR A 44 -0.98 11.22 -9.87
CA THR A 44 -1.90 11.10 -11.01
C THR A 44 -2.88 12.26 -11.07
N THR A 45 -3.42 12.70 -9.91
CA THR A 45 -4.34 13.86 -9.89
C THR A 45 -3.63 15.15 -10.25
N ALA A 46 -2.37 15.35 -9.83
CA ALA A 46 -1.56 16.51 -10.23
C ALA A 46 -1.32 16.56 -11.75
N ALA A 47 -1.12 15.40 -12.41
CA ALA A 47 -1.02 15.35 -13.87
C ALA A 47 -2.33 15.77 -14.54
N LEU A 48 -3.49 15.32 -14.04
CA LEU A 48 -4.80 15.74 -14.54
C LEU A 48 -5.04 17.25 -14.35
N ASP A 49 -4.69 17.78 -13.18
CA ASP A 49 -4.80 19.21 -12.88
C ASP A 49 -3.90 20.07 -13.79
N SER A 50 -2.80 19.49 -14.30
CA SER A 50 -1.90 20.12 -15.29
C SER A 50 -2.43 20.02 -16.73
N GLY A 51 -3.59 19.43 -16.95
CA GLY A 51 -4.20 19.26 -18.28
C GLY A 51 -3.73 18.05 -19.06
N GLU A 52 -2.99 17.12 -18.43
CA GLU A 52 -2.58 15.87 -19.06
C GLU A 52 -3.73 14.87 -19.13
N GLU A 53 -3.72 13.99 -20.14
CA GLU A 53 -4.67 12.90 -20.30
C GLU A 53 -4.00 11.53 -20.11
N PRO A 54 -3.65 11.15 -18.86
CA PRO A 54 -2.79 9.99 -18.58
C PRO A 54 -3.57 8.67 -18.67
N SER A 55 -3.99 8.25 -19.85
CA SER A 55 -4.85 7.06 -20.04
C SER A 55 -4.27 5.77 -19.47
N VAL A 56 -2.95 5.53 -19.65
CA VAL A 56 -2.27 4.34 -19.10
C VAL A 56 -2.09 4.46 -17.59
N ALA A 57 -1.70 5.66 -17.09
CA ALA A 57 -1.56 5.89 -15.65
C ALA A 57 -2.92 5.77 -14.92
N SER A 58 -4.01 6.24 -15.51
CA SER A 58 -5.37 6.05 -14.96
C SER A 58 -5.73 4.57 -14.83
N ALA A 59 -5.38 3.74 -15.82
CA ALA A 59 -5.58 2.30 -15.76
C ALA A 59 -4.71 1.65 -14.66
N ILE A 60 -3.45 2.08 -14.51
CA ILE A 60 -2.55 1.64 -13.44
C ILE A 60 -3.14 1.95 -12.07
N ILE A 61 -3.57 3.20 -11.87
CA ILE A 61 -4.15 3.66 -10.60
C ILE A 61 -5.42 2.90 -10.27
N LYS A 62 -6.35 2.81 -11.21
CA LYS A 62 -7.60 2.06 -11.00
C LYS A 62 -7.31 0.62 -10.54
N TYR A 63 -6.43 -0.09 -11.25
CA TYR A 63 -6.09 -1.46 -10.92
C TYR A 63 -5.41 -1.58 -9.56
N HIS A 64 -4.32 -0.84 -9.35
CA HIS A 64 -3.51 -1.00 -8.14
C HIS A 64 -4.20 -0.49 -6.89
N LEU A 65 -4.89 0.67 -6.92
CA LEU A 65 -5.56 1.17 -5.73
C LEU A 65 -6.69 0.25 -5.27
N THR A 66 -7.47 -0.30 -6.21
CA THR A 66 -8.58 -1.20 -5.86
C THR A 66 -8.09 -2.56 -5.37
N GLU A 67 -7.02 -3.13 -5.95
CA GLU A 67 -6.42 -4.39 -5.46
C GLU A 67 -5.73 -4.20 -4.10
N GLN A 68 -5.00 -3.10 -3.91
CA GLN A 68 -4.36 -2.82 -2.62
C GLN A 68 -5.38 -2.53 -1.52
N MET A 69 -6.49 -1.86 -1.85
CA MET A 69 -7.60 -1.67 -0.92
C MET A 69 -8.15 -3.02 -0.42
N ARG A 70 -8.29 -4.03 -1.29
CA ARG A 70 -8.71 -5.39 -0.88
C ARG A 70 -7.73 -5.99 0.13
N VAL A 71 -6.43 -5.89 -0.14
CA VAL A 71 -5.39 -6.41 0.76
C VAL A 71 -5.46 -5.71 2.11
N ILE A 72 -5.46 -4.37 2.12
CA ILE A 72 -5.49 -3.57 3.36
C ILE A 72 -6.75 -3.85 4.18
N VAL A 73 -7.90 -3.98 3.54
CA VAL A 73 -9.16 -4.22 4.27
C VAL A 73 -9.21 -5.65 4.83
N ASN A 74 -8.71 -6.66 4.10
CA ASN A 74 -8.56 -8.01 4.65
C ASN A 74 -7.62 -8.00 5.87
N ASP A 75 -6.44 -7.39 5.75
CA ASP A 75 -5.48 -7.22 6.84
C ASP A 75 -6.11 -6.51 8.05
N ALA A 76 -6.93 -5.50 7.80
CA ALA A 76 -7.64 -4.77 8.84
C ALA A 76 -8.71 -5.63 9.53
N MET A 77 -9.45 -6.46 8.78
CA MET A 77 -10.41 -7.42 9.34
C MET A 77 -9.72 -8.42 10.27
N ASP A 78 -8.55 -8.92 9.87
CA ASP A 78 -7.77 -9.88 10.67
C ASP A 78 -7.32 -9.26 12.00
N ILE A 79 -6.83 -8.00 11.99
CA ILE A 79 -6.42 -7.29 13.22
C ILE A 79 -7.61 -6.98 14.12
N LEU A 80 -8.75 -6.57 13.55
CA LEU A 80 -9.95 -6.21 14.30
C LEU A 80 -10.66 -7.45 14.87
N GLY A 81 -10.53 -8.62 14.21
CA GLY A 81 -11.18 -9.86 14.61
C GLY A 81 -12.70 -9.70 14.72
N GLY A 82 -13.29 -10.15 15.82
CA GLY A 82 -14.74 -10.10 16.04
C GLY A 82 -15.36 -8.69 15.88
N ARG A 83 -14.60 -7.63 16.19
CA ARG A 83 -15.04 -6.25 15.98
C ARG A 83 -15.23 -5.91 14.49
N GLY A 84 -14.44 -6.49 13.59
CA GLY A 84 -14.61 -6.34 12.15
C GLY A 84 -15.77 -7.16 11.58
N ILE A 85 -16.18 -8.23 12.27
CA ILE A 85 -17.24 -9.15 11.84
C ILE A 85 -18.63 -8.71 12.33
N SER A 86 -18.75 -8.34 13.61
CA SER A 86 -20.04 -7.91 14.19
C SER A 86 -20.51 -6.60 13.57
N MET A 87 -21.63 -6.65 12.85
CA MET A 87 -22.15 -5.51 12.07
C MET A 87 -23.06 -4.64 12.94
N GLY A 88 -22.52 -3.52 13.41
CA GLY A 88 -23.24 -2.54 14.20
C GLY A 88 -22.56 -1.17 14.16
N PRO A 89 -22.98 -0.21 14.98
CA PRO A 89 -22.44 1.16 14.99
C PRO A 89 -20.94 1.25 15.27
N LYS A 90 -20.39 0.29 16.05
CA LYS A 90 -18.95 0.26 16.38
C LYS A 90 -18.09 -0.29 15.25
N ASN A 91 -18.69 -0.97 14.25
CA ASN A 91 -17.95 -1.54 13.14
C ASN A 91 -17.78 -0.52 12.02
N PHE A 92 -16.57 0.01 11.87
CA PHE A 92 -16.25 1.02 10.83
C PHE A 92 -15.76 0.42 9.51
N ILE A 93 -15.53 -0.91 9.41
CA ILE A 93 -14.90 -1.53 8.24
C ILE A 93 -15.77 -2.57 7.51
N GLY A 94 -16.64 -3.27 8.21
CA GLY A 94 -17.37 -4.42 7.65
C GLY A 94 -18.22 -4.11 6.43
N ARG A 95 -18.88 -2.95 6.39
CA ARG A 95 -19.65 -2.50 5.21
C ARG A 95 -18.74 -2.19 4.02
N GLY A 96 -17.58 -1.56 4.27
CA GLY A 96 -16.54 -1.33 3.26
C GLY A 96 -16.03 -2.66 2.70
N TYR A 97 -15.76 -3.64 3.55
CA TYR A 97 -15.36 -4.98 3.14
C TYR A 97 -16.38 -5.63 2.19
N GLN A 98 -17.67 -5.55 2.50
CA GLN A 98 -18.73 -6.09 1.65
C GLN A 98 -18.85 -5.37 0.30
N ALA A 99 -18.57 -4.07 0.25
CA ALA A 99 -18.67 -3.25 -0.95
C ALA A 99 -17.44 -3.36 -1.88
N LEU A 100 -16.29 -3.84 -1.38
CA LEU A 100 -15.04 -3.89 -2.14
C LEU A 100 -15.12 -4.53 -3.53
N PRO A 101 -15.87 -5.65 -3.74
CA PRO A 101 -15.96 -6.28 -5.07
C PRO A 101 -16.50 -5.36 -6.15
N ILE A 102 -17.26 -4.32 -5.82
CA ILE A 102 -17.75 -3.32 -6.78
C ILE A 102 -16.58 -2.63 -7.47
N ALA A 103 -15.59 -2.15 -6.69
CA ALA A 103 -14.47 -1.39 -7.19
C ALA A 103 -13.57 -2.16 -8.18
N ILE A 104 -13.49 -3.50 -8.05
CA ILE A 104 -12.68 -4.33 -8.93
C ILE A 104 -13.39 -4.75 -10.21
N THR A 105 -14.71 -4.60 -10.29
CA THR A 105 -15.54 -5.03 -11.42
C THR A 105 -15.98 -3.88 -12.32
N VAL A 106 -16.32 -2.71 -11.74
CA VAL A 106 -16.82 -1.55 -12.49
C VAL A 106 -15.70 -0.83 -13.25
N GLU A 107 -16.07 -0.10 -14.30
CA GLU A 107 -15.14 0.70 -15.13
C GLU A 107 -13.95 -0.08 -15.68
N GLY A 108 -14.21 -1.30 -16.10
CA GLY A 108 -13.22 -2.26 -16.59
C GLY A 108 -12.73 -3.19 -15.47
N ALA A 109 -13.06 -4.48 -15.64
CA ALA A 109 -12.62 -5.50 -14.67
C ALA A 109 -11.09 -5.51 -14.53
N ASN A 110 -10.61 -5.63 -13.30
CA ASN A 110 -9.17 -5.57 -13.00
C ASN A 110 -8.35 -6.60 -13.78
N ILE A 111 -8.90 -7.80 -14.00
CA ILE A 111 -8.24 -8.84 -14.82
C ILE A 111 -7.99 -8.34 -16.25
N LEU A 112 -8.99 -7.71 -16.89
CA LEU A 112 -8.87 -7.14 -18.22
C LEU A 112 -7.88 -5.97 -18.23
N THR A 113 -8.02 -5.04 -17.28
CA THR A 113 -7.17 -3.86 -17.17
C THR A 113 -5.69 -4.24 -17.05
N ARG A 114 -5.37 -5.18 -16.16
CA ARG A 114 -4.00 -5.67 -15.94
C ARG A 114 -3.42 -6.36 -17.19
N ASN A 115 -4.17 -7.25 -17.81
CA ASN A 115 -3.63 -8.15 -18.82
C ASN A 115 -3.59 -7.52 -20.23
N LEU A 116 -4.54 -6.65 -20.56
CA LEU A 116 -4.70 -6.12 -21.91
C LEU A 116 -4.48 -4.61 -22.02
N ILE A 117 -4.88 -3.83 -21.01
CA ILE A 117 -4.85 -2.37 -21.14
C ILE A 117 -3.46 -1.81 -20.76
N ILE A 118 -2.97 -2.11 -19.56
CA ILE A 118 -1.76 -1.46 -19.02
C ILE A 118 -0.56 -1.69 -19.95
N PHE A 119 -0.19 -2.92 -20.22
CA PHE A 119 0.98 -3.20 -21.07
C PHE A 119 0.63 -3.19 -22.54
N GLY A 120 -0.48 -3.83 -22.94
CA GLY A 120 -0.84 -3.97 -24.35
C GLY A 120 -1.05 -2.62 -25.04
N GLN A 121 -1.75 -1.68 -24.41
CA GLN A 121 -1.89 -0.31 -24.94
C GLN A 121 -0.69 0.57 -24.60
N GLY A 122 -0.12 0.42 -23.39
CA GLY A 122 1.03 1.21 -22.95
C GLY A 122 2.26 0.98 -23.84
N ALA A 123 2.56 -0.26 -24.20
CA ALA A 123 3.69 -0.59 -25.08
C ALA A 123 3.57 0.08 -26.44
N ILE A 124 2.37 0.11 -27.04
CA ILE A 124 2.16 0.74 -28.36
C ILE A 124 2.24 2.26 -28.26
N ARG A 125 1.60 2.86 -27.24
CA ARG A 125 1.45 4.32 -27.12
C ARG A 125 2.71 5.02 -26.57
N CYS A 126 3.44 4.36 -25.69
CA CYS A 126 4.57 4.96 -24.97
C CYS A 126 5.94 4.58 -25.56
N HIS A 127 6.00 3.58 -26.46
CA HIS A 127 7.26 3.19 -27.11
C HIS A 127 7.68 4.25 -28.15
N PRO A 128 8.94 4.75 -28.12
CA PRO A 128 9.37 5.87 -28.97
C PRO A 128 9.25 5.63 -30.48
N PHE A 129 9.35 4.38 -30.92
CA PHE A 129 9.42 4.04 -32.34
C PHE A 129 8.27 3.13 -32.83
N LEU A 130 7.69 2.30 -31.97
CA LEU A 130 6.74 1.26 -32.39
C LEU A 130 5.50 1.83 -33.10
N PHE A 131 4.93 2.92 -32.56
CA PHE A 131 3.79 3.58 -33.20
C PHE A 131 4.16 4.14 -34.56
N ARG A 132 5.32 4.78 -34.68
CA ARG A 132 5.82 5.35 -35.94
C ARG A 132 6.11 4.27 -36.99
N GLU A 133 6.67 3.13 -36.61
CA GLU A 133 6.85 1.97 -37.49
C GLU A 133 5.53 1.48 -38.06
N MET A 134 4.49 1.41 -37.21
CA MET A 134 3.14 0.99 -37.62
C MET A 134 2.52 2.01 -38.60
N GLU A 135 2.62 3.31 -38.33
CA GLU A 135 2.07 4.36 -39.19
C GLU A 135 2.78 4.41 -40.56
N THR A 136 4.10 4.39 -40.58
CA THR A 136 4.89 4.42 -41.84
C THR A 136 4.68 3.15 -42.66
N ALA A 137 4.57 2.00 -42.03
CA ALA A 137 4.22 0.74 -42.69
C ALA A 137 2.80 0.80 -43.31
N ALA A 138 1.82 1.34 -42.60
CA ALA A 138 0.44 1.49 -43.09
C ALA A 138 0.36 2.52 -44.23
N ALA A 139 1.19 3.55 -44.22
CA ALA A 139 1.30 4.59 -45.27
C ALA A 139 2.17 4.16 -46.48
N ASN A 140 2.77 2.95 -46.45
CA ASN A 140 3.81 2.53 -47.41
C ASN A 140 5.00 3.49 -47.57
N ASP A 141 5.32 4.25 -46.51
CA ASP A 141 6.49 5.11 -46.43
C ASP A 141 7.73 4.31 -46.01
N ILE A 142 8.44 3.75 -47.01
CA ILE A 142 9.63 2.92 -46.80
C ILE A 142 10.74 3.71 -46.14
N ALA A 143 10.97 4.96 -46.55
CA ALA A 143 12.06 5.77 -45.99
C ALA A 143 11.80 6.13 -44.51
N GLY A 144 10.57 6.48 -44.16
CA GLY A 144 10.13 6.73 -42.79
C GLY A 144 10.22 5.48 -41.92
N PHE A 145 9.80 4.32 -42.46
CA PHE A 145 9.91 3.02 -41.78
C PHE A 145 11.36 2.65 -41.48
N ASP A 146 12.25 2.75 -42.48
CA ASP A 146 13.69 2.45 -42.31
C ASP A 146 14.36 3.38 -41.28
N ALA A 147 13.96 4.65 -41.25
CA ALA A 147 14.46 5.59 -40.26
C ALA A 147 13.99 5.23 -38.83
N ALA A 148 12.72 4.88 -38.68
CA ALA A 148 12.13 4.44 -37.39
C ALA A 148 12.79 3.13 -36.92
N LEU A 149 12.95 2.16 -37.80
CA LEU A 149 13.58 0.86 -37.49
C LEU A 149 15.05 1.00 -37.06
N ARG A 150 15.84 1.87 -37.74
CA ARG A 150 17.22 2.17 -37.33
C ARG A 150 17.27 2.81 -35.94
N GLY A 151 16.38 3.77 -35.66
CA GLY A 151 16.27 4.41 -34.35
C GLY A 151 15.89 3.40 -33.25
N HIS A 152 14.94 2.52 -33.55
CA HIS A 152 14.51 1.45 -32.64
C HIS A 152 15.65 0.46 -32.32
N ALA A 153 16.35 -0.02 -33.34
CA ALA A 153 17.51 -0.91 -33.15
C ALA A 153 18.62 -0.24 -32.33
N SER A 154 18.90 1.05 -32.55
CA SER A 154 19.86 1.82 -31.76
C SER A 154 19.42 1.95 -30.30
N LEU A 155 18.14 2.23 -30.05
CA LEU A 155 17.57 2.30 -28.69
C LEU A 155 17.67 0.95 -27.97
N ALA A 156 17.30 -0.15 -28.63
CA ALA A 156 17.37 -1.49 -28.09
C ALA A 156 18.80 -1.89 -27.70
N MET A 157 19.77 -1.64 -28.57
CA MET A 157 21.20 -1.89 -28.27
C MET A 157 21.71 -1.01 -27.11
N SER A 158 21.36 0.27 -27.10
CA SER A 158 21.71 1.18 -26.00
C SER A 158 21.13 0.70 -24.68
N ASN A 159 19.84 0.35 -24.63
CA ASN A 159 19.18 -0.16 -23.44
C ASN A 159 19.80 -1.48 -22.94
N ALA A 160 20.13 -2.41 -23.84
CA ALA A 160 20.79 -3.66 -23.51
C ALA A 160 22.18 -3.45 -22.88
N SER A 161 23.00 -2.60 -23.49
CA SER A 161 24.35 -2.27 -23.01
C SER A 161 24.30 -1.57 -21.65
N ARG A 162 23.45 -0.57 -21.50
CA ARG A 162 23.27 0.17 -20.25
C ARG A 162 22.68 -0.72 -19.14
N SER A 163 21.70 -1.59 -19.46
CA SER A 163 21.12 -2.51 -18.50
C SER A 163 22.17 -3.48 -17.95
N LEU A 164 23.00 -4.06 -18.82
CA LEU A 164 24.11 -4.93 -18.41
C LEU A 164 25.13 -4.19 -17.54
N PHE A 165 25.59 -3.01 -18.00
CA PHE A 165 26.58 -2.19 -17.29
C PHE A 165 26.09 -1.79 -15.90
N HIS A 166 24.86 -1.24 -15.81
CA HIS A 166 24.27 -0.85 -14.53
C HIS A 166 23.83 -2.05 -13.70
N GLY A 167 23.56 -3.20 -14.32
CA GLY A 167 23.38 -4.49 -13.64
C GLY A 167 24.63 -4.95 -12.90
N LEU A 168 25.80 -4.88 -13.56
CA LEU A 168 27.09 -5.25 -12.98
C LEU A 168 27.56 -4.27 -11.89
N THR A 169 27.34 -2.97 -12.09
CA THR A 169 27.74 -1.91 -11.13
C THR A 169 26.71 -1.67 -10.02
N GLY A 170 25.60 -2.44 -9.98
CA GLY A 170 24.54 -2.25 -9.01
C GLY A 170 23.81 -0.89 -9.12
N GLY A 171 23.88 -0.24 -10.29
CA GLY A 171 23.29 1.06 -10.55
C GLY A 171 24.01 2.25 -9.91
N ARG A 172 25.17 2.02 -9.26
CA ARG A 172 25.89 3.06 -8.50
C ARG A 172 26.34 4.28 -9.34
N LEU A 173 26.51 4.07 -10.65
CA LEU A 173 26.97 5.07 -11.61
C LEU A 173 25.82 5.77 -12.34
N LEU A 174 24.56 5.52 -11.96
CA LEU A 174 23.42 6.28 -12.44
C LEU A 174 23.29 7.60 -11.68
N ASP A 175 22.88 8.64 -12.37
CA ASP A 175 22.57 9.92 -11.76
C ASP A 175 21.31 9.83 -10.89
N ALA A 176 21.26 10.68 -9.86
CA ALA A 176 20.09 10.82 -9.01
C ALA A 176 19.96 12.27 -8.53
N PRO A 177 18.74 12.80 -8.43
CA PRO A 177 18.50 14.19 -8.02
C PRO A 177 18.78 14.42 -6.53
N GLN A 178 18.94 13.35 -5.76
CA GLN A 178 19.20 13.38 -4.32
C GLN A 178 20.37 12.47 -3.93
N HIS A 179 20.90 12.65 -2.72
CA HIS A 179 22.00 11.88 -2.17
C HIS A 179 21.55 10.87 -1.10
N GLY A 180 22.49 10.08 -0.60
CA GLY A 180 22.24 9.09 0.45
C GLY A 180 21.26 8.01 0.02
N ILE A 181 20.41 7.60 0.97
CA ILE A 181 19.43 6.52 0.75
C ILE A 181 18.37 6.89 -0.28
N ARG A 182 17.94 8.15 -0.31
CA ARG A 182 16.99 8.67 -1.31
C ARG A 182 17.56 8.53 -2.72
N GLY A 183 18.78 9.02 -2.95
CA GLY A 183 19.47 8.87 -4.24
C GLY A 183 19.73 7.42 -4.62
N HIS A 184 19.93 6.53 -3.63
CA HIS A 184 20.00 5.09 -3.89
C HIS A 184 18.73 4.58 -4.56
N PHE A 185 17.55 4.90 -4.05
CA PHE A 185 16.28 4.43 -4.62
C PHE A 185 16.03 4.99 -6.02
N TYR A 186 16.31 6.27 -6.28
CA TYR A 186 16.26 6.83 -7.65
C TYR A 186 17.09 5.99 -8.64
N ARG A 187 18.33 5.67 -8.28
CA ARG A 187 19.22 4.83 -9.10
C ARG A 187 18.69 3.41 -9.30
N GLN A 188 18.09 2.80 -8.25
CA GLN A 188 17.53 1.45 -8.37
C GLN A 188 16.30 1.41 -9.27
N PHE A 189 15.39 2.37 -9.17
CA PHE A 189 14.25 2.45 -10.09
C PHE A 189 14.69 2.75 -11.53
N ALA A 190 15.65 3.62 -11.76
CA ALA A 190 16.23 3.86 -13.08
C ALA A 190 16.88 2.59 -13.66
N ARG A 191 17.60 1.82 -12.85
CA ARG A 191 18.14 0.50 -13.25
C ARG A 191 17.02 -0.48 -13.63
N MET A 192 15.93 -0.54 -12.86
CA MET A 192 14.80 -1.43 -13.16
C MET A 192 14.00 -0.97 -14.38
N SER A 193 13.96 0.32 -14.66
CA SER A 193 13.40 0.86 -15.91
C SER A 193 14.18 0.37 -17.12
N LEU A 194 15.53 0.38 -17.08
CA LEU A 194 16.36 -0.21 -18.13
C LEU A 194 16.12 -1.72 -18.30
N ALA A 195 16.01 -2.45 -17.19
CA ALA A 195 15.71 -3.88 -17.22
C ALA A 195 14.33 -4.16 -17.84
N PHE A 196 13.34 -3.34 -17.53
CA PHE A 196 12.00 -3.41 -18.11
C PHE A 196 12.02 -3.14 -19.61
N ALA A 197 12.75 -2.09 -20.05
CA ALA A 197 12.89 -1.75 -21.46
C ALA A 197 13.48 -2.95 -22.25
N VAL A 198 14.58 -3.55 -21.77
CA VAL A 198 15.18 -4.74 -22.41
C VAL A 198 14.21 -5.92 -22.44
N ALA A 199 13.50 -6.19 -21.33
CA ALA A 199 12.51 -7.28 -21.29
C ALA A 199 11.35 -7.04 -22.27
N THR A 200 10.91 -5.78 -22.42
CA THR A 200 9.86 -5.37 -23.38
C THR A 200 10.33 -5.59 -24.81
N GLU A 201 11.50 -5.09 -25.18
CA GLU A 201 12.08 -5.25 -26.53
C GLU A 201 12.19 -6.72 -26.90
N MET A 202 12.80 -7.52 -26.04
CA MET A 202 12.96 -8.95 -26.30
C MET A 202 11.62 -9.70 -26.40
N THR A 203 10.60 -9.23 -25.70
CA THR A 203 9.24 -9.77 -25.77
C THR A 203 8.56 -9.40 -27.09
N LEU A 204 8.63 -8.14 -27.49
CA LEU A 204 8.07 -7.65 -28.75
C LEU A 204 8.72 -8.32 -29.97
N LEU A 205 10.06 -8.39 -30.01
CA LEU A 205 10.82 -9.05 -31.06
C LEU A 205 10.53 -10.54 -31.18
N SER A 206 10.32 -11.24 -30.04
CA SER A 206 10.14 -12.70 -30.06
C SER A 206 8.70 -13.13 -30.27
N LEU A 207 7.73 -12.40 -29.78
CA LEU A 207 6.32 -12.76 -29.78
C LEU A 207 5.49 -11.95 -30.81
N GLY A 208 5.90 -10.73 -31.12
CA GLY A 208 5.19 -9.85 -32.04
C GLY A 208 3.69 -9.81 -31.75
N GLY A 209 2.85 -9.99 -32.79
CA GLY A 209 1.40 -10.07 -32.63
C GLY A 209 0.90 -11.25 -31.79
N GLY A 210 1.73 -12.27 -31.57
CA GLY A 210 1.42 -13.41 -30.70
C GLY A 210 1.31 -13.03 -29.21
N LEU A 211 1.85 -11.87 -28.81
CA LEU A 211 1.76 -11.36 -27.45
C LEU A 211 0.31 -11.18 -26.98
N LYS A 212 -0.61 -10.82 -27.88
CA LYS A 212 -2.05 -10.72 -27.57
C LYS A 212 -2.66 -12.01 -27.02
N ARG A 213 -2.07 -13.17 -27.34
CA ARG A 213 -2.48 -14.49 -26.85
C ARG A 213 -1.67 -14.97 -25.66
N LYS A 214 -0.66 -14.21 -25.23
CA LYS A 214 0.21 -14.49 -24.08
C LYS A 214 -0.07 -13.53 -22.93
N GLU A 215 -1.35 -13.42 -22.55
CA GLU A 215 -1.85 -12.49 -21.56
C GLU A 215 -1.12 -12.56 -20.20
N SER A 216 -0.68 -13.76 -19.80
CA SER A 216 0.11 -13.90 -18.55
C SER A 216 1.47 -13.19 -18.62
N ILE A 217 2.13 -13.16 -19.80
CA ILE A 217 3.38 -12.42 -20.00
C ILE A 217 3.07 -10.92 -20.04
N SER A 218 2.06 -10.53 -20.84
CA SER A 218 1.59 -9.16 -20.93
C SER A 218 1.23 -8.58 -19.54
N GLY A 219 0.45 -9.34 -18.75
CA GLY A 219 0.06 -8.93 -17.40
C GLY A 219 1.25 -8.76 -16.44
N ARG A 220 2.27 -9.64 -16.50
CA ARG A 220 3.48 -9.50 -15.68
C ARG A 220 4.32 -8.29 -16.09
N LEU A 221 4.44 -8.01 -17.39
CA LEU A 221 5.08 -6.78 -17.86
C LEU A 221 4.27 -5.54 -17.49
N GLY A 222 2.94 -5.63 -17.53
CA GLY A 222 2.03 -4.62 -17.00
C GLY A 222 2.24 -4.34 -15.51
N ASP A 223 2.44 -5.40 -14.70
CA ASP A 223 2.80 -5.26 -13.28
C ASP A 223 4.13 -4.51 -13.12
N VAL A 224 5.15 -4.83 -13.92
CA VAL A 224 6.46 -4.15 -13.85
C VAL A 224 6.33 -2.66 -14.19
N LEU A 225 5.64 -2.33 -15.28
CA LEU A 225 5.36 -0.94 -15.67
C LEU A 225 4.64 -0.18 -14.55
N SER A 226 3.61 -0.80 -13.99
CA SER A 226 2.85 -0.22 -12.89
C SER A 226 3.69 0.01 -11.64
N LEU A 227 4.49 -0.97 -11.23
CA LEU A 227 5.36 -0.86 -10.06
C LEU A 227 6.45 0.20 -10.23
N LEU A 228 6.97 0.38 -11.46
CA LEU A 228 7.87 1.48 -11.78
C LEU A 228 7.18 2.84 -11.68
N TYR A 229 5.94 2.96 -12.16
CA TYR A 229 5.13 4.16 -12.01
C TYR A 229 4.87 4.49 -10.55
N LEU A 230 4.43 3.50 -9.75
CA LEU A 230 4.19 3.65 -8.31
C LEU A 230 5.47 4.06 -7.56
N GLY A 231 6.62 3.48 -7.92
CA GLY A 231 7.92 3.84 -7.32
C GLY A 231 8.33 5.27 -7.66
N SER A 232 8.10 5.71 -8.89
CA SER A 232 8.33 7.10 -9.31
C SER A 232 7.43 8.07 -8.56
N ALA A 233 6.16 7.71 -8.38
CA ALA A 233 5.20 8.49 -7.60
C ALA A 233 5.61 8.61 -6.12
N VAL A 234 6.08 7.52 -5.51
CA VAL A 234 6.59 7.51 -4.12
C VAL A 234 7.80 8.44 -3.96
N LEU A 235 8.77 8.36 -4.86
CA LEU A 235 9.95 9.22 -4.83
C LEU A 235 9.59 10.69 -5.04
N LYS A 236 8.68 10.98 -5.97
CA LYS A 236 8.21 12.35 -6.25
C LYS A 236 7.42 12.92 -5.07
N HIS A 237 6.51 12.13 -4.49
CA HIS A 237 5.74 12.50 -3.30
C HIS A 237 6.65 12.92 -2.14
N HIS A 238 7.64 12.07 -1.81
CA HIS A 238 8.59 12.36 -0.76
C HIS A 238 9.42 13.64 -1.06
N TYR A 239 9.83 13.82 -2.32
CA TYR A 239 10.55 15.01 -2.76
C TYR A 239 9.69 16.27 -2.62
N ASP A 240 8.43 16.26 -3.05
CA ASP A 240 7.52 17.40 -3.03
C ASP A 240 7.16 17.84 -1.60
N HIS A 241 7.21 16.89 -0.64
CA HIS A 241 7.05 17.18 0.80
C HIS A 241 8.36 17.62 1.48
N ASN A 242 9.34 18.10 0.72
CA ASN A 242 10.66 18.54 1.21
C ASN A 242 11.48 17.41 1.86
N SER A 243 11.25 16.17 1.45
CA SER A 243 12.06 15.01 1.87
C SER A 243 12.21 14.86 3.39
N PRO A 244 11.12 14.79 4.17
CA PRO A 244 11.20 14.78 5.63
C PRO A 244 11.88 13.49 6.12
N ASP A 245 12.79 13.63 7.08
CA ASP A 245 13.55 12.49 7.63
C ASP A 245 12.67 11.56 8.46
N ASP A 246 11.63 12.08 9.08
CA ASP A 246 10.66 11.30 9.87
C ASP A 246 9.78 10.37 9.02
N GLU A 247 9.72 10.56 7.70
CA GLU A 247 9.04 9.66 6.74
C GLU A 247 9.98 8.65 6.07
N LEU A 248 11.28 8.71 6.34
CA LEU A 248 12.23 7.77 5.74
C LEU A 248 11.86 6.30 5.90
N PRO A 249 11.38 5.83 7.04
CA PRO A 249 10.98 4.42 7.18
C PRO A 249 9.87 4.01 6.20
N LEU A 250 8.89 4.90 5.96
CA LEU A 250 7.82 4.66 4.97
C LEU A 250 8.37 4.63 3.54
N LEU A 251 9.24 5.57 3.19
CA LEU A 251 9.91 5.61 1.88
C LEU A 251 10.72 4.34 1.64
N GLU A 252 11.56 3.95 2.61
CA GLU A 252 12.41 2.77 2.50
C GLU A 252 11.59 1.50 2.35
N TRP A 253 10.57 1.33 3.19
CA TRP A 253 9.68 0.17 3.12
C TRP A 253 9.00 0.09 1.75
N ALA A 254 8.42 1.19 1.29
CA ALA A 254 7.72 1.26 0.00
C ALA A 254 8.65 0.94 -1.17
N CYS A 255 9.83 1.58 -1.21
CA CYS A 255 10.78 1.37 -2.29
C CYS A 255 11.35 -0.06 -2.31
N GLN A 256 11.67 -0.63 -1.15
CA GLN A 256 12.17 -2.01 -1.06
C GLN A 256 11.11 -3.02 -1.51
N ASP A 257 9.86 -2.87 -1.06
CA ASP A 257 8.76 -3.76 -1.44
C ASP A 257 8.47 -3.69 -2.95
N LEU A 258 8.42 -2.47 -3.53
CA LEU A 258 8.19 -2.27 -4.95
C LEU A 258 9.33 -2.84 -5.81
N LEU A 259 10.58 -2.59 -5.47
CA LEU A 259 11.75 -3.12 -6.18
C LEU A 259 11.82 -4.65 -6.11
N TYR A 260 11.51 -5.23 -4.95
CA TYR A 260 11.42 -6.67 -4.80
C TYR A 260 10.33 -7.28 -5.69
N LYS A 261 9.15 -6.65 -5.74
CA LYS A 261 8.03 -7.08 -6.60
C LYS A 261 8.38 -6.96 -8.09
N ILE A 262 9.04 -5.87 -8.52
CA ILE A 262 9.54 -5.71 -9.91
C ILE A 262 10.47 -6.87 -10.28
N GLN A 263 11.45 -7.15 -9.43
CA GLN A 263 12.36 -8.26 -9.64
C GLN A 263 11.64 -9.61 -9.80
N LEU A 264 10.67 -9.89 -8.92
CA LEU A 264 9.88 -11.12 -9.00
C LEU A 264 9.13 -11.23 -10.34
N ARG A 265 8.43 -10.16 -10.74
CA ARG A 265 7.66 -10.15 -11.99
C ARG A 265 8.53 -10.33 -13.22
N LEU A 266 9.70 -9.70 -13.28
CA LEU A 266 10.64 -9.90 -14.37
C LEU A 266 11.15 -11.35 -14.42
N HIS A 267 11.50 -11.94 -13.29
CA HIS A 267 11.91 -13.35 -13.25
C HIS A 267 10.78 -14.28 -13.68
N GLU A 268 9.55 -14.04 -13.26
CA GLU A 268 8.38 -14.81 -13.71
C GLU A 268 8.14 -14.69 -15.22
N VAL A 269 8.44 -13.53 -15.84
CA VAL A 269 8.43 -13.38 -17.31
C VAL A 269 9.47 -14.31 -17.92
N PHE A 270 10.72 -14.29 -17.44
CA PHE A 270 11.81 -15.10 -17.98
C PHE A 270 11.60 -16.60 -17.78
N ASP A 271 11.03 -17.01 -16.65
CA ASP A 271 10.73 -18.40 -16.33
C ASP A 271 9.64 -18.99 -17.24
N ASN A 272 8.71 -18.15 -17.71
CA ASN A 272 7.59 -18.56 -18.55
C ASN A 272 7.74 -18.14 -20.03
N PHE A 273 8.91 -17.62 -20.42
CA PHE A 273 9.14 -17.17 -21.77
C PHE A 273 9.24 -18.38 -22.74
N PRO A 274 8.53 -18.37 -23.89
CA PRO A 274 8.49 -19.54 -24.79
C PRO A 274 9.87 -19.96 -25.32
N ASN A 275 10.70 -18.97 -25.68
CA ASN A 275 12.05 -19.23 -26.16
C ASN A 275 13.06 -19.16 -25.00
N ARG A 276 13.61 -20.30 -24.61
CA ARG A 276 14.54 -20.42 -23.49
C ARG A 276 15.89 -19.72 -23.68
N LEU A 277 16.35 -19.58 -24.91
CA LEU A 277 17.61 -18.87 -25.22
C LEU A 277 17.40 -17.35 -25.03
N VAL A 278 16.30 -16.83 -25.56
CA VAL A 278 15.93 -15.42 -25.38
C VAL A 278 15.74 -15.12 -23.90
N ALA A 279 15.02 -15.96 -23.15
CA ALA A 279 14.84 -15.81 -21.70
C ALA A 279 16.16 -15.73 -20.93
N ARG A 280 17.09 -16.63 -21.26
CA ARG A 280 18.42 -16.67 -20.63
C ARG A 280 19.25 -15.44 -20.96
N LEU A 281 19.26 -15.03 -22.24
CA LEU A 281 19.95 -13.80 -22.67
C LEU A 281 19.39 -12.57 -21.95
N THR A 282 18.06 -12.40 -21.96
CA THR A 282 17.39 -11.26 -21.32
C THR A 282 17.70 -11.21 -19.82
N ARG A 283 17.66 -12.37 -19.14
CA ARG A 283 18.02 -12.47 -17.72
C ARG A 283 19.46 -12.05 -17.46
N THR A 284 20.40 -12.46 -18.30
CA THR A 284 21.83 -12.09 -18.17
C THR A 284 22.02 -10.58 -18.38
N LEU A 285 21.32 -9.98 -19.35
CA LEU A 285 21.39 -8.54 -19.62
C LEU A 285 20.80 -7.69 -18.49
N THR A 286 19.77 -8.20 -17.80
CA THR A 286 19.02 -7.43 -16.79
C THR A 286 19.46 -7.71 -15.35
N PHE A 287 19.81 -8.98 -15.06
CA PHE A 287 20.22 -9.44 -13.73
C PHE A 287 21.51 -10.25 -13.76
N PRO A 288 22.63 -9.65 -14.22
CA PRO A 288 23.92 -10.37 -14.33
C PRO A 288 24.45 -10.85 -12.98
N THR A 289 24.09 -10.18 -11.88
CA THR A 289 24.51 -10.51 -10.51
C THR A 289 23.45 -11.28 -9.71
N GLY A 290 22.38 -11.76 -10.37
CA GLY A 290 21.29 -12.49 -9.72
C GLY A 290 20.18 -11.59 -9.17
N LYS A 291 19.59 -11.96 -8.01
CA LYS A 291 18.42 -11.30 -7.39
C LYS A 291 18.85 -10.35 -6.25
N PRO A 292 19.21 -9.08 -6.53
CA PRO A 292 19.76 -8.19 -5.52
C PRO A 292 18.72 -7.61 -4.55
N TYR A 293 17.44 -7.57 -4.93
CA TYR A 293 16.41 -6.94 -4.11
C TYR A 293 15.78 -7.92 -3.13
N ARG A 294 15.57 -7.46 -1.90
CA ARG A 294 14.96 -8.21 -0.80
C ARG A 294 13.69 -7.49 -0.33
N ARG A 295 12.83 -8.21 0.37
CA ARG A 295 11.71 -7.60 1.09
C ARG A 295 12.21 -6.67 2.18
N PRO A 296 11.41 -5.69 2.62
CA PRO A 296 11.69 -4.94 3.83
C PRO A 296 12.00 -5.87 5.00
N SER A 297 12.95 -5.47 5.85
CA SER A 297 13.30 -6.25 7.05
C SER A 297 12.23 -6.12 8.13
N ASP A 298 12.20 -7.08 9.06
CA ASP A 298 11.29 -7.06 10.20
C ASP A 298 11.50 -5.83 11.09
N ASP A 299 12.77 -5.37 11.24
CA ASP A 299 13.09 -4.16 11.99
C ASP A 299 12.44 -2.93 11.36
N LEU A 300 12.61 -2.75 10.04
CA LEU A 300 11.95 -1.67 9.29
C LEU A 300 10.42 -1.81 9.36
N GLY A 301 9.91 -3.03 9.29
CA GLY A 301 8.49 -3.32 9.47
C GLY A 301 7.96 -2.86 10.83
N ARG A 302 8.69 -3.14 11.92
CA ARG A 302 8.31 -2.67 13.27
C ARG A 302 8.32 -1.15 13.40
N GLU A 303 9.30 -0.49 12.79
CA GLU A 303 9.39 0.97 12.76
C GLU A 303 8.18 1.57 12.03
N VAL A 304 7.86 1.09 10.84
CA VAL A 304 6.70 1.52 10.05
C VAL A 304 5.37 1.24 10.76
N ALA A 305 5.22 0.08 11.40
CA ALA A 305 4.05 -0.23 12.22
C ALA A 305 3.91 0.73 13.40
N GLY A 306 5.03 1.14 14.00
CA GLY A 306 5.07 2.14 15.08
C GLY A 306 4.41 3.46 14.69
N ILE A 307 4.62 3.93 13.47
CA ILE A 307 4.05 5.19 12.96
C ILE A 307 2.52 5.22 13.08
N VAL A 308 1.84 4.15 12.72
CA VAL A 308 0.35 4.12 12.76
C VAL A 308 -0.22 3.83 14.15
N MET A 309 0.64 3.39 15.08
CA MET A 309 0.27 3.11 16.48
C MET A 309 0.53 4.27 17.45
N GLU A 310 1.13 5.35 16.98
CA GLU A 310 1.43 6.53 17.80
C GLU A 310 0.73 7.77 17.23
N PRO A 311 0.21 8.66 18.10
CA PRO A 311 -0.18 9.99 17.64
C PRO A 311 1.06 10.75 17.16
N GLY A 312 0.95 11.48 16.06
CA GLY A 312 2.07 12.26 15.55
C GLY A 312 1.92 12.71 14.10
N ALA A 313 2.75 13.67 13.70
CA ALA A 313 2.67 14.35 12.42
C ALA A 313 2.80 13.39 11.22
N VAL A 314 3.65 12.37 11.30
CA VAL A 314 3.81 11.38 10.21
C VAL A 314 2.53 10.56 10.01
N ARG A 315 1.90 10.12 11.09
CA ARG A 315 0.60 9.43 11.04
C ARG A 315 -0.47 10.33 10.43
N ASP A 316 -0.48 11.60 10.78
CA ASP A 316 -1.47 12.55 10.27
C ASP A 316 -1.25 12.83 8.78
N ARG A 317 -0.01 13.06 8.33
CA ARG A 317 0.31 13.20 6.90
C ARG A 317 -0.02 11.93 6.11
N LEU A 318 0.32 10.74 6.64
CA LEU A 318 0.00 9.45 6.00
C LEU A 318 -1.51 9.26 5.80
N THR A 319 -2.33 9.85 6.65
CA THR A 319 -3.79 9.73 6.62
C THR A 319 -4.50 11.05 6.28
N GLU A 320 -3.78 11.96 5.63
CA GLU A 320 -4.35 13.23 5.18
C GLU A 320 -5.50 13.01 4.18
N GLY A 321 -6.57 13.78 4.35
CA GLY A 321 -7.79 13.67 3.54
C GLY A 321 -8.72 12.52 3.95
N VAL A 322 -8.37 11.71 4.95
CA VAL A 322 -9.30 10.76 5.54
C VAL A 322 -10.33 11.52 6.38
N TYR A 323 -11.61 11.26 6.14
CA TYR A 323 -12.66 11.84 6.97
C TYR A 323 -12.55 11.34 8.41
N ILE A 324 -12.37 12.27 9.33
CA ILE A 324 -12.42 12.02 10.77
C ILE A 324 -13.71 12.66 11.26
N PRO A 325 -14.65 11.87 11.80
CA PRO A 325 -15.92 12.41 12.29
C PRO A 325 -15.72 13.45 13.38
N ALA A 326 -16.45 14.56 13.30
CA ALA A 326 -16.53 15.54 14.41
C ALA A 326 -17.35 15.00 15.59
N ASP A 327 -18.25 14.05 15.33
CA ASP A 327 -19.01 13.36 16.39
C ASP A 327 -18.11 12.33 17.09
N HIS A 328 -17.81 12.61 18.35
CA HIS A 328 -17.03 11.74 19.21
C HIS A 328 -17.70 10.38 19.53
N ASN A 329 -18.95 10.18 19.13
CA ASN A 329 -19.61 8.88 19.22
C ASN A 329 -19.28 7.94 18.03
N GLU A 330 -18.71 8.47 16.95
CA GLU A 330 -18.30 7.69 15.80
C GLU A 330 -17.08 6.82 16.12
N ALA A 331 -17.07 5.59 15.63
CA ALA A 331 -16.07 4.58 15.97
C ALA A 331 -14.61 5.00 15.68
N ILE A 332 -14.36 5.74 14.61
CA ILE A 332 -13.00 6.20 14.25
C ILE A 332 -12.55 7.33 15.18
N ALA A 333 -13.44 8.28 15.52
CA ALA A 333 -13.14 9.35 16.45
C ALA A 333 -12.85 8.80 17.86
N GLN A 334 -13.63 7.81 18.32
CA GLN A 334 -13.37 7.12 19.59
C GLN A 334 -12.01 6.41 19.61
N LEU A 335 -11.61 5.79 18.50
CA LEU A 335 -10.30 5.12 18.39
C LEU A 335 -9.15 6.11 18.45
N ASP A 336 -9.25 7.26 17.81
CA ASP A 336 -8.25 8.31 17.86
C ASP A 336 -8.14 8.90 19.28
N ASP A 337 -9.26 9.20 19.92
CA ASP A 337 -9.32 9.65 21.32
C ASP A 337 -8.69 8.62 22.28
N ALA A 338 -9.00 7.35 22.11
CA ALA A 338 -8.40 6.30 22.93
C ALA A 338 -6.88 6.17 22.72
N LEU A 339 -6.41 6.36 21.49
CA LEU A 339 -4.98 6.36 21.18
C LEU A 339 -4.26 7.52 21.88
N GLU A 340 -4.80 8.73 21.79
CA GLU A 340 -4.24 9.93 22.41
C GLU A 340 -4.19 9.78 23.93
N LYS A 341 -5.31 9.40 24.58
CA LYS A 341 -5.35 9.16 26.03
C LYS A 341 -4.37 8.08 26.46
N SER A 342 -4.23 7.01 25.68
CA SER A 342 -3.25 5.95 25.97
C SER A 342 -1.80 6.45 25.86
N ALA A 343 -1.51 7.34 24.92
CA ALA A 343 -0.20 7.95 24.79
C ALA A 343 0.13 8.85 25.98
N VAL A 344 -0.83 9.68 26.44
CA VAL A 344 -0.69 10.55 27.61
C VAL A 344 -0.49 9.75 28.91
N ALA A 345 -1.20 8.63 29.08
CA ALA A 345 -1.10 7.77 30.26
C ALA A 345 0.19 6.93 30.32
N ARG A 346 0.86 6.71 29.20
CA ARG A 346 2.00 5.78 29.07
C ARG A 346 3.19 6.10 29.99
N PRO A 347 3.63 7.37 30.17
CA PRO A 347 4.72 7.69 31.09
C PRO A 347 4.41 7.27 32.54
N ALA A 348 3.20 7.51 33.01
CA ALA A 348 2.77 7.14 34.36
C ALA A 348 2.70 5.61 34.53
N LEU A 349 2.17 4.89 33.56
CA LEU A 349 2.19 3.42 33.55
C LEU A 349 3.62 2.84 33.56
N ARG A 350 4.58 3.50 32.91
CA ARG A 350 5.99 3.10 32.98
C ARG A 350 6.58 3.29 34.38
N LYS A 351 6.22 4.37 35.09
CA LYS A 351 6.64 4.59 36.47
C LYS A 351 6.15 3.48 37.40
N LEU A 352 4.86 3.12 37.28
CA LEU A 352 4.27 2.00 38.02
C LEU A 352 4.98 0.69 37.71
N GLY A 353 5.20 0.38 36.42
CA GLY A 353 5.92 -0.82 36.00
C GLY A 353 7.36 -0.90 36.50
N THR A 354 8.05 0.26 36.62
CA THR A 354 9.39 0.33 37.20
C THR A 354 9.36 0.06 38.72
N ALA A 355 8.40 0.65 39.43
CA ALA A 355 8.20 0.42 40.85
C ALA A 355 7.86 -1.04 41.18
N MET A 356 7.07 -1.69 40.33
CA MET A 356 6.76 -3.12 40.44
C MET A 356 8.01 -3.99 40.27
N LYS A 357 8.85 -3.68 39.27
CA LYS A 357 10.14 -4.35 39.07
C LYS A 357 11.10 -4.17 40.24
N ALA A 358 11.05 -3.00 40.90
CA ALA A 358 11.83 -2.70 42.10
C ALA A 358 11.26 -3.31 43.38
N GLY A 359 10.10 -3.99 43.32
CA GLY A 359 9.43 -4.56 44.49
C GLY A 359 8.70 -3.55 45.38
N THR A 360 8.60 -2.29 44.97
CA THR A 360 7.87 -1.23 45.71
C THR A 360 6.36 -1.39 45.59
N LEU A 361 5.90 -1.95 44.46
CA LEU A 361 4.50 -2.34 44.24
C LEU A 361 4.39 -3.85 43.97
N PRO A 362 3.25 -4.46 44.25
CA PRO A 362 2.99 -5.88 43.94
C PRO A 362 3.15 -6.17 42.44
N HIS A 363 3.53 -7.40 42.09
CA HIS A 363 3.54 -7.87 40.69
C HIS A 363 2.13 -7.94 40.12
N GLY A 364 1.93 -7.48 38.87
CA GLY A 364 0.61 -7.53 38.24
C GLY A 364 0.54 -6.75 36.93
N ASP A 365 -0.63 -6.19 36.63
CA ASP A 365 -0.77 -5.16 35.61
C ASP A 365 -0.58 -3.79 36.28
N PRO A 366 0.23 -2.89 35.73
CA PRO A 366 0.37 -1.52 36.26
C PRO A 366 -0.97 -0.80 36.44
N GLU A 367 -1.97 -1.11 35.64
CA GLU A 367 -3.32 -0.52 35.72
C GLU A 367 -4.09 -0.94 36.97
N ASP A 368 -3.76 -2.09 37.56
CA ASP A 368 -4.40 -2.59 38.79
C ASP A 368 -3.82 -1.88 40.05
N HIS A 369 -2.73 -1.14 39.92
CA HIS A 369 -1.99 -0.56 41.04
C HIS A 369 -1.96 0.98 41.01
N VAL A 370 -2.92 1.62 40.34
CA VAL A 370 -2.99 3.09 40.20
C VAL A 370 -3.12 3.76 41.59
N ASP A 371 -4.07 3.34 42.40
CA ASP A 371 -4.31 3.92 43.73
C ASP A 371 -3.13 3.69 44.68
N ALA A 372 -2.52 2.50 44.65
CA ALA A 372 -1.32 2.20 45.42
C ALA A 372 -0.12 3.06 44.98
N GLY A 373 -0.03 3.31 43.65
CA GLY A 373 1.00 4.19 43.07
C GLY A 373 0.87 5.65 43.53
N VAL A 374 -0.34 6.17 43.61
CA VAL A 374 -0.61 7.50 44.20
C VAL A 374 -0.26 7.53 45.69
N SER A 375 -0.74 6.55 46.44
CA SER A 375 -0.49 6.46 47.89
C SER A 375 0.99 6.34 48.22
N ALA A 376 1.78 5.69 47.36
CA ALA A 376 3.24 5.57 47.51
C ALA A 376 4.02 6.76 46.89
N GLY A 377 3.35 7.77 46.35
CA GLY A 377 3.99 8.95 45.74
C GLY A 377 4.75 8.63 44.43
N ILE A 378 4.49 7.52 43.78
CA ILE A 378 5.14 7.09 42.49
C ILE A 378 4.56 7.85 41.31
N ILE A 379 3.25 8.10 41.34
CA ILE A 379 2.53 8.91 40.37
C ILE A 379 1.68 9.97 41.06
N SER A 380 1.42 11.06 40.37
CA SER A 380 0.53 12.11 40.88
C SER A 380 -0.94 11.75 40.70
N GLN A 381 -1.84 12.47 41.38
CA GLN A 381 -3.29 12.33 41.19
C GLN A 381 -3.71 12.60 39.73
N GLN A 382 -3.12 13.60 39.08
CA GLN A 382 -3.35 13.94 37.67
C GLN A 382 -2.91 12.80 36.75
N GLU A 383 -1.76 12.16 37.02
CA GLU A 383 -1.31 10.99 36.25
C GLU A 383 -2.23 9.80 36.42
N ALA A 384 -2.79 9.60 37.64
CA ALA A 384 -3.80 8.58 37.87
C ALA A 384 -5.09 8.84 37.08
N GLU A 385 -5.57 10.09 37.04
CA GLU A 385 -6.72 10.49 36.21
C GLU A 385 -6.49 10.21 34.73
N HIS A 386 -5.31 10.52 34.18
CA HIS A 386 -4.96 10.18 32.79
C HIS A 386 -5.01 8.68 32.53
N ILE A 387 -4.53 7.85 33.46
CA ILE A 387 -4.60 6.39 33.34
C ILE A 387 -6.06 5.92 33.34
N MET A 388 -6.89 6.44 34.24
CA MET A 388 -8.30 6.06 34.32
C MET A 388 -9.09 6.46 33.06
N LEU A 389 -8.82 7.64 32.50
CA LEU A 389 -9.41 8.09 31.22
C LEU A 389 -8.97 7.18 30.06
N ALA A 390 -7.71 6.78 30.00
CA ALA A 390 -7.21 5.86 28.98
C ALA A 390 -7.85 4.46 29.09
N ILE A 391 -8.04 3.95 30.32
CA ILE A 391 -8.71 2.67 30.58
C ILE A 391 -10.18 2.75 30.12
N ALA A 392 -10.89 3.82 30.45
CA ALA A 392 -12.28 4.02 30.06
C ALA A 392 -12.44 4.10 28.53
N ALA A 393 -11.62 4.92 27.86
CA ALA A 393 -11.62 5.03 26.41
C ALA A 393 -11.28 3.69 25.72
N ARG A 394 -10.28 2.96 26.24
CA ARG A 394 -9.95 1.63 25.72
C ARG A 394 -11.12 0.65 25.87
N LYS A 395 -11.77 0.60 27.03
CA LYS A 395 -12.94 -0.29 27.26
C LYS A 395 -14.03 -0.02 26.24
N LEU A 396 -14.29 1.23 25.92
CA LEU A 396 -15.29 1.62 24.91
C LEU A 396 -14.95 1.11 23.52
N VAL A 397 -13.69 1.27 23.08
CA VAL A 397 -13.28 0.94 21.70
C VAL A 397 -12.95 -0.54 21.46
N ILE A 398 -12.71 -1.34 22.49
CA ILE A 398 -12.46 -2.79 22.33
C ILE A 398 -13.71 -3.64 22.37
N GLN A 399 -14.85 -3.05 22.78
CA GLN A 399 -16.13 -3.77 22.79
C GLN A 399 -16.60 -4.01 21.37
N VAL A 400 -17.22 -5.16 21.13
CA VAL A 400 -17.99 -5.44 19.92
C VAL A 400 -19.43 -4.96 20.10
N ASP A 401 -20.13 -4.82 18.99
CA ASP A 401 -21.57 -4.54 19.04
C ASP A 401 -22.32 -5.75 19.60
N ASP A 402 -23.22 -5.48 20.52
CA ASP A 402 -24.17 -6.44 21.09
C ASP A 402 -25.59 -5.87 20.97
N PHE A 403 -26.54 -6.72 20.74
CA PHE A 403 -27.92 -6.34 20.50
C PHE A 403 -28.84 -7.16 21.39
N LEU A 404 -29.74 -6.47 22.08
CA LEU A 404 -30.78 -7.16 22.84
C LEU A 404 -31.72 -7.88 21.86
N PRO A 405 -32.27 -9.06 22.22
CA PRO A 405 -33.18 -9.79 21.35
C PRO A 405 -34.40 -8.98 20.87
N GLU A 406 -34.82 -7.99 21.66
CA GLU A 406 -35.93 -7.09 21.38
C GLU A 406 -35.65 -6.15 20.17
N TYR A 407 -34.38 -5.81 19.90
CA TYR A 407 -34.03 -5.03 18.72
C TYR A 407 -34.24 -5.82 17.44
N LEU A 408 -33.94 -7.12 17.42
CA LEU A 408 -34.16 -7.99 16.28
C LEU A 408 -35.67 -8.17 15.96
N THR A 409 -36.52 -8.12 16.99
CA THR A 409 -37.99 -8.20 16.84
C THR A 409 -38.58 -6.89 16.36
N LYS A 410 -38.06 -5.75 16.80
CA LYS A 410 -38.56 -4.41 16.38
C LYS A 410 -38.24 -4.13 14.90
N GLU A 411 -37.04 -4.46 14.43
CA GLU A 411 -36.69 -4.28 13.01
C GLU A 411 -37.52 -5.18 12.09
N ARG A 412 -37.84 -6.41 12.45
CA ARG A 412 -38.77 -7.26 11.69
C ARG A 412 -40.16 -6.63 11.52
N ASN A 413 -40.66 -5.98 12.56
CA ASN A 413 -41.98 -5.36 12.52
C ASN A 413 -41.99 -4.02 11.73
N THR A 414 -40.87 -3.31 11.64
CA THR A 414 -40.77 -2.07 10.87
C THR A 414 -40.49 -2.30 9.39
N TRP A 415 -39.82 -3.38 9.01
CA TRP A 415 -39.60 -3.75 7.60
C TRP A 415 -40.91 -4.12 6.88
N GLY A 416 -41.89 -4.68 7.57
CA GLY A 416 -43.21 -4.97 7.02
C GLY A 416 -44.15 -3.78 6.94
N GLN A 417 -43.90 -2.71 7.72
CA GLN A 417 -44.78 -1.57 7.83
C GLN A 417 -44.37 -0.35 6.96
N ASN A 418 -43.11 -0.29 6.53
CA ASN A 418 -42.58 0.85 5.76
C ASN A 418 -42.49 0.60 4.23
N ASN A 419 -43.15 -0.40 3.70
CA ASN A 419 -43.29 -0.58 2.26
C ASN A 419 -44.73 -0.78 1.81
N PRO A 420 -45.58 0.27 1.92
CA PRO A 420 -46.92 0.21 1.41
C PRO A 420 -47.03 0.14 -0.11
N ASP A 421 -45.92 0.41 -0.85
CA ASP A 421 -45.92 0.47 -2.32
C ASP A 421 -45.33 -0.77 -3.00
N GLY A 422 -44.94 -1.79 -2.25
CA GLY A 422 -44.36 -3.06 -2.79
C GLY A 422 -45.40 -4.01 -3.44
N ALA A 423 -46.67 -3.69 -3.43
CA ALA A 423 -47.72 -4.57 -3.96
C ALA A 423 -48.28 -4.18 -5.34
N ALA A 424 -47.74 -3.13 -6.02
CA ALA A 424 -48.34 -2.60 -7.24
C ALA A 424 -47.48 -2.79 -8.52
N SER A 425 -46.43 -3.61 -8.55
CA SER A 425 -45.65 -3.83 -9.77
C SER A 425 -45.52 -5.29 -10.23
N GLN A 426 -46.51 -6.12 -9.95
CA GLN A 426 -46.66 -7.43 -10.60
C GLN A 426 -47.93 -7.50 -11.45
N SER A 427 -48.09 -6.58 -12.37
CA SER A 427 -49.00 -6.76 -13.52
C SER A 427 -48.67 -5.72 -14.59
N MET A 428 -47.67 -6.03 -15.43
CA MET A 428 -47.63 -5.72 -16.87
C MET A 428 -46.43 -6.39 -17.49
#